data_7b4226684b6f33e91d2dce180c190bb5
#
_entry.id   7b4226684b6f33e91d2dce180c190bb5
#
_cell.length_a   1.000
_cell.length_b   1.000
_cell.length_c   1.000
_cell.angle_alpha   90.00
_cell.angle_beta   90.00
_cell.angle_gamma   90.00
#
_symmetry.space_group_name_H-M   'P 1'
#
loop_
_entity.id
_entity.type
_entity.pdbx_description
1 polymer ?
#
loop_
_entity_poly.entity_id
_entity_poly.type
_entity_poly.pdbx_seq_one_letter_code
_entity_poly.pdbx_strand_id
1 'polypeptide(L)'
;MNQIPSASQILLRPITLIISCTIFVILILVMGLMDLNRLDRSLVNFMEVRGLDVAEKIEREALVGYTSIMQMLRGEAAGETLIPLTDETFLTQESLIRALVNVIRSIDTRWPSGAISPEEAKGVMEKEGLWLLAVVDDSGRVLFQSRPLPRQILARAEPAVRKKKDLVIDLFGRSEKAGRSGVVALRRSGGNGTVIIALDEDALQWWGMRIAMQRAVDEAAQTPGVVFVTVLDGWGAVLGSRGEQPAIQEMTAQEKDLLTGTLAVTARGVTLGEREHVMVMAPLALDGRPAGIVRVGFQRDRMDQILENNRHFLFLSMGFIVLAGLFSLWFVFQNHKRHLARLDEMRKRLEQSERLSSLGQLAAGVAHEIRNPLNAISMASQRLQREYLPCEEDKRQEFGRLTGVIRDEIRRLNVIIEDFLTFSRSRRLELRDYSLTEVVQKLAGLMGEEARARGIALTLRPGPDALMVPMDVDKLQQALI
;
A
#
# COMPACT_ATOMS: atom_id res chain seq x y z
N MET A 1 -43.01 -24.09 25.14
CA MET A 1 -41.97 -23.77 26.13
C MET A 1 -40.78 -23.14 25.36
N ASN A 2 -40.86 -21.82 25.09
CA ASN A 2 -39.73 -21.09 24.51
C ASN A 2 -38.90 -20.54 25.67
N GLN A 3 -37.69 -21.07 25.81
CA GLN A 3 -36.73 -20.55 26.78
C GLN A 3 -36.39 -19.09 26.42
N ILE A 4 -36.75 -18.18 27.30
CA ILE A 4 -36.32 -16.76 27.24
C ILE A 4 -34.80 -16.81 27.46
N PRO A 5 -33.99 -16.29 26.50
CA PRO A 5 -32.56 -16.25 26.68
C PRO A 5 -32.21 -15.47 27.95
N SER A 6 -31.39 -16.07 28.82
CA SER A 6 -30.96 -15.43 30.06
C SER A 6 -30.27 -14.10 29.79
N ALA A 7 -30.41 -13.12 30.66
CA ALA A 7 -29.82 -11.77 30.53
C ALA A 7 -28.30 -11.82 30.24
N SER A 8 -27.59 -12.86 30.64
CA SER A 8 -26.19 -13.13 30.33
C SER A 8 -25.94 -13.41 28.85
N GLN A 9 -26.86 -14.05 28.12
CA GLN A 9 -26.70 -14.30 26.68
C GLN A 9 -26.92 -13.05 25.83
N ILE A 10 -27.69 -12.09 26.32
CA ILE A 10 -27.94 -10.81 25.64
C ILE A 10 -26.73 -9.87 25.81
N LEU A 11 -26.06 -9.92 26.94
CA LEU A 11 -24.84 -9.12 27.23
C LEU A 11 -23.57 -9.66 26.54
N LEU A 12 -23.48 -10.96 26.31
CA LEU A 12 -22.32 -11.60 25.66
C LEU A 12 -22.17 -11.21 24.18
N ARG A 13 -23.25 -10.97 23.46
CA ARG A 13 -23.20 -10.63 22.04
C ARG A 13 -22.47 -9.31 21.72
N PRO A 14 -22.70 -8.17 22.39
CA PRO A 14 -21.94 -6.96 22.13
C PRO A 14 -20.46 -7.07 22.58
N ILE A 15 -20.16 -7.80 23.65
CA ILE A 15 -18.80 -8.02 24.13
C ILE A 15 -17.99 -8.85 23.13
N THR A 16 -18.56 -9.93 22.60
CA THR A 16 -17.89 -10.75 21.57
C THR A 16 -17.61 -9.95 20.29
N LEU A 17 -18.52 -9.08 19.91
CA LEU A 17 -18.35 -8.22 18.74
C LEU A 17 -17.26 -7.17 18.97
N ILE A 18 -17.19 -6.56 20.15
CA ILE A 18 -16.12 -5.64 20.55
C ILE A 18 -14.76 -6.35 20.54
N ILE A 19 -14.67 -7.53 21.13
CA ILE A 19 -13.45 -8.35 21.15
C ILE A 19 -13.02 -8.68 19.71
N SER A 20 -13.94 -9.14 18.87
CA SER A 20 -13.66 -9.47 17.47
C SER A 20 -13.14 -8.26 16.68
N CYS A 21 -13.78 -7.09 16.81
CA CYS A 21 -13.32 -5.85 16.17
C CYS A 21 -11.95 -5.40 16.69
N THR A 22 -11.71 -5.53 18.00
CA THR A 22 -10.40 -5.18 18.59
C THR A 22 -9.30 -6.10 18.07
N ILE A 23 -9.54 -7.41 18.00
CA ILE A 23 -8.60 -8.37 17.42
C ILE A 23 -8.33 -8.03 15.95
N PHE A 24 -9.37 -7.70 15.19
CA PHE A 24 -9.23 -7.34 13.78
C PHE A 24 -8.39 -6.07 13.57
N VAL A 25 -8.60 -5.03 14.39
CA VAL A 25 -7.79 -3.80 14.36
C VAL A 25 -6.33 -4.09 14.71
N ILE A 26 -6.07 -4.90 15.74
CA ILE A 26 -4.72 -5.31 16.12
C ILE A 26 -4.04 -6.08 14.98
N LEU A 27 -4.77 -6.98 14.34
CA LEU A 27 -4.26 -7.80 13.23
C LEU A 27 -3.88 -6.94 12.02
N ILE A 28 -4.67 -5.93 11.68
CA ILE A 28 -4.35 -4.96 10.62
C ILE A 28 -3.12 -4.14 10.98
N LEU A 29 -2.99 -3.68 12.24
CA LEU A 29 -1.83 -2.94 12.71
C LEU A 29 -0.54 -3.78 12.60
N VAL A 30 -0.59 -5.03 13.04
CA VAL A 30 0.53 -5.96 12.94
C VAL A 30 0.89 -6.23 11.47
N MET A 31 -0.11 -6.44 10.62
CA MET A 31 0.09 -6.67 9.19
C MET A 31 0.71 -5.46 8.50
N GLY A 32 0.26 -4.23 8.82
CA GLY A 32 0.85 -3.00 8.29
C GLY A 32 2.29 -2.77 8.75
N LEU A 33 2.64 -3.09 10.00
CA LEU A 33 4.01 -3.06 10.49
C LEU A 33 4.91 -4.11 9.80
N MET A 34 4.36 -5.30 9.54
CA MET A 34 5.08 -6.33 8.78
C MET A 34 5.32 -5.92 7.33
N ASP A 35 4.37 -5.25 6.70
CA ASP A 35 4.51 -4.76 5.32
C ASP A 35 5.55 -3.63 5.22
N LEU A 36 5.65 -2.75 6.21
CA LEU A 36 6.74 -1.76 6.29
C LEU A 36 8.11 -2.40 6.34
N ASN A 37 8.30 -3.42 7.18
CA ASN A 37 9.56 -4.15 7.27
C ASN A 37 9.87 -4.98 6.00
N ARG A 38 8.86 -5.42 5.28
CA ARG A 38 9.00 -6.10 3.99
C ARG A 38 9.44 -5.15 2.88
N LEU A 39 8.92 -3.93 2.87
CA LEU A 39 9.27 -2.90 1.89
C LEU A 39 10.76 -2.59 1.92
N ASP A 40 11.35 -2.38 3.09
CA ASP A 40 12.79 -2.13 3.23
C ASP A 40 13.63 -3.29 2.68
N ARG A 41 13.27 -4.53 2.99
CA ARG A 41 13.96 -5.72 2.47
C ARG A 41 13.80 -5.89 0.96
N SER A 42 12.61 -5.64 0.44
CA SER A 42 12.32 -5.75 -1.00
C SER A 42 13.11 -4.72 -1.81
N LEU A 43 13.35 -3.53 -1.25
CA LEU A 43 14.15 -2.50 -1.90
C LEU A 43 15.64 -2.86 -1.93
N VAL A 44 16.19 -3.35 -0.83
CA VAL A 44 17.57 -3.84 -0.81
C VAL A 44 17.73 -4.96 -1.85
N ASN A 45 16.83 -5.93 -1.88
CA ASN A 45 16.85 -7.01 -2.86
C ASN A 45 16.74 -6.50 -4.31
N PHE A 46 15.87 -5.50 -4.55
CA PHE A 46 15.75 -4.87 -5.86
C PHE A 46 17.04 -4.19 -6.30
N MET A 47 17.75 -3.52 -5.37
CA MET A 47 19.03 -2.88 -5.66
C MET A 47 20.12 -3.90 -5.91
N GLU A 48 20.13 -5.00 -5.16
CA GLU A 48 21.07 -6.11 -5.37
C GLU A 48 20.90 -6.72 -6.77
N VAL A 49 19.66 -7.01 -7.19
CA VAL A 49 19.38 -7.50 -8.55
C VAL A 49 19.83 -6.49 -9.59
N ARG A 50 19.54 -5.22 -9.39
CA ARG A 50 19.91 -4.15 -10.33
C ARG A 50 21.44 -3.94 -10.38
N GLY A 51 22.11 -4.10 -9.26
CA GLY A 51 23.59 -4.08 -9.22
C GLY A 51 24.20 -5.25 -9.97
N LEU A 52 23.60 -6.44 -9.86
CA LEU A 52 24.02 -7.63 -10.60
C LEU A 52 23.83 -7.43 -12.12
N ASP A 53 22.69 -6.88 -12.56
CA ASP A 53 22.43 -6.55 -13.97
C ASP A 53 23.51 -5.60 -14.54
N VAL A 54 23.92 -4.60 -13.75
CA VAL A 54 25.00 -3.68 -14.13
C VAL A 54 26.36 -4.42 -14.19
N ALA A 55 26.65 -5.31 -13.26
CA ALA A 55 27.86 -6.09 -13.26
C ALA A 55 27.93 -7.04 -14.47
N GLU A 56 26.83 -7.74 -14.81
CA GLU A 56 26.72 -8.58 -16.01
C GLU A 56 26.87 -7.77 -17.30
N LYS A 57 26.30 -6.54 -17.32
CA LYS A 57 26.50 -5.65 -18.45
C LYS A 57 27.98 -5.29 -18.62
N ILE A 58 28.67 -4.94 -17.54
CA ILE A 58 30.11 -4.63 -17.56
C ILE A 58 30.91 -5.83 -18.03
N GLU A 59 30.62 -7.02 -17.53
CA GLU A 59 31.29 -8.26 -17.95
C GLU A 59 31.17 -8.48 -19.46
N ARG A 60 29.97 -8.40 -19.98
CA ARG A 60 29.68 -8.62 -21.41
C ARG A 60 30.38 -7.58 -22.29
N GLU A 61 30.25 -6.30 -21.95
CA GLU A 61 30.87 -5.18 -22.72
C GLU A 61 32.40 -5.23 -22.65
N ALA A 62 32.95 -5.55 -21.46
CA ALA A 62 34.38 -5.69 -21.30
C ALA A 62 34.97 -6.86 -22.12
N LEU A 63 34.27 -8.00 -22.14
CA LEU A 63 34.70 -9.17 -22.90
C LEU A 63 34.64 -8.89 -24.43
N VAL A 64 33.58 -8.26 -24.91
CA VAL A 64 33.45 -7.87 -26.34
C VAL A 64 34.55 -6.88 -26.69
N GLY A 65 34.74 -5.85 -25.89
CA GLY A 65 35.78 -4.83 -26.10
C GLY A 65 37.20 -5.46 -26.08
N TYR A 66 37.50 -6.30 -25.12
CA TYR A 66 38.80 -7.01 -25.00
C TYR A 66 39.07 -7.90 -26.22
N THR A 67 38.08 -8.71 -26.62
CA THR A 67 38.18 -9.59 -27.78
C THR A 67 38.47 -8.78 -29.05
N SER A 68 37.76 -7.66 -29.24
CA SER A 68 37.95 -6.75 -30.37
C SER A 68 39.40 -6.17 -30.38
N ILE A 69 39.90 -5.73 -29.23
CA ILE A 69 41.28 -5.22 -29.10
C ILE A 69 42.32 -6.32 -29.43
N MET A 70 42.10 -7.53 -28.90
CA MET A 70 43.02 -8.64 -29.14
C MET A 70 43.02 -9.11 -30.59
N GLN A 71 41.91 -9.16 -31.27
CA GLN A 71 41.81 -9.45 -32.71
C GLN A 71 42.59 -8.40 -33.52
N MET A 72 42.41 -7.14 -33.21
CA MET A 72 43.11 -6.04 -33.85
C MET A 72 44.62 -6.14 -33.61
N LEU A 73 45.07 -6.40 -32.36
CA LEU A 73 46.46 -6.54 -32.01
C LEU A 73 47.11 -7.79 -32.64
N ARG A 74 46.36 -8.87 -32.88
CA ARG A 74 46.82 -10.08 -33.55
C ARG A 74 47.03 -9.89 -35.05
N GLY A 75 46.52 -8.82 -35.63
CA GLY A 75 46.64 -8.57 -37.07
C GLY A 75 45.83 -9.50 -37.93
N GLU A 76 44.87 -10.21 -37.36
CA GLU A 76 43.92 -11.10 -38.10
C GLU A 76 43.00 -10.29 -38.97
N ALA A 77 42.94 -8.97 -38.77
CA ALA A 77 42.19 -8.05 -39.65
C ALA A 77 42.94 -7.72 -40.97
N ALA A 78 44.19 -8.19 -41.16
CA ALA A 78 45.00 -7.86 -42.34
C ALA A 78 45.01 -8.95 -43.46
N GLY A 79 44.24 -9.98 -43.30
CA GLY A 79 44.04 -11.04 -44.33
C GLY A 79 42.65 -11.00 -44.95
N GLU A 80 42.54 -10.40 -46.15
CA GLU A 80 41.54 -10.56 -47.22
C GLU A 80 40.01 -10.50 -46.94
N THR A 81 39.57 -10.22 -45.72
CA THR A 81 38.19 -9.91 -45.52
C THR A 81 38.11 -8.56 -44.83
N LEU A 82 37.66 -7.54 -45.54
CA LEU A 82 37.26 -6.25 -45.02
C LEU A 82 36.16 -6.50 -43.99
N ILE A 83 36.57 -6.75 -42.72
CA ILE A 83 35.65 -6.63 -41.59
C ILE A 83 35.30 -5.16 -41.61
N PRO A 84 34.04 -4.74 -41.75
CA PRO A 84 33.68 -3.35 -41.65
C PRO A 84 34.19 -2.90 -40.28
N LEU A 85 35.09 -1.89 -40.27
CA LEU A 85 35.48 -1.18 -39.08
C LEU A 85 34.18 -0.63 -38.50
N THR A 86 33.57 -1.35 -37.58
CA THR A 86 32.42 -0.84 -36.86
C THR A 86 32.91 0.38 -36.07
N ASP A 87 32.08 1.38 -35.92
CA ASP A 87 32.39 2.58 -35.14
C ASP A 87 32.98 2.22 -33.76
N GLU A 88 32.59 1.09 -33.20
CA GLU A 88 33.08 0.56 -31.95
C GLU A 88 34.57 0.18 -31.95
N THR A 89 35.05 -0.44 -33.01
CA THR A 89 36.49 -0.84 -33.14
C THR A 89 37.38 0.39 -33.24
N PHE A 90 36.91 1.41 -33.98
CA PHE A 90 37.62 2.67 -34.14
C PHE A 90 37.71 3.44 -32.82
N LEU A 91 36.62 3.53 -32.07
CA LEU A 91 36.56 4.21 -30.76
C LEU A 91 37.44 3.53 -29.71
N THR A 92 37.52 2.20 -29.76
CA THR A 92 38.37 1.43 -28.84
C THR A 92 39.83 1.62 -29.13
N GLN A 93 40.25 1.65 -30.40
CA GLN A 93 41.59 1.95 -30.82
C GLN A 93 42.01 3.38 -30.44
N GLU A 94 41.15 4.34 -30.67
CA GLU A 94 41.41 5.74 -30.26
C GLU A 94 41.59 5.87 -28.77
N SER A 95 40.77 5.16 -27.95
CA SER A 95 40.86 5.14 -26.49
C SER A 95 42.22 4.59 -26.01
N LEU A 96 42.69 3.48 -26.59
CA LEU A 96 44.01 2.90 -26.27
C LEU A 96 45.13 3.88 -26.61
N ILE A 97 45.12 4.44 -27.82
CA ILE A 97 46.10 5.44 -28.26
C ILE A 97 46.13 6.63 -27.33
N ARG A 98 44.94 7.18 -27.01
CA ARG A 98 44.82 8.35 -26.12
C ARG A 98 45.34 8.06 -24.73
N ALA A 99 45.04 6.88 -24.16
CA ALA A 99 45.53 6.46 -22.85
C ALA A 99 47.07 6.36 -22.83
N LEU A 100 47.68 5.70 -23.82
CA LEU A 100 49.12 5.57 -23.92
C LEU A 100 49.82 6.94 -24.14
N VAL A 101 49.22 7.84 -24.95
CA VAL A 101 49.72 9.20 -25.10
C VAL A 101 49.62 10.00 -23.81
N ASN A 102 48.59 9.81 -22.99
CA ASN A 102 48.51 10.48 -21.71
C ASN A 102 49.57 9.95 -20.72
N VAL A 103 49.82 8.65 -20.72
CA VAL A 103 50.91 8.08 -19.92
C VAL A 103 52.27 8.64 -20.31
N ILE A 104 52.63 8.64 -21.60
CA ILE A 104 53.93 9.16 -22.04
C ILE A 104 54.07 10.66 -21.77
N ARG A 105 52.98 11.45 -21.91
CA ARG A 105 52.95 12.87 -21.51
C ARG A 105 53.17 13.06 -20.02
N SER A 106 52.50 12.23 -19.17
CA SER A 106 52.67 12.29 -17.72
C SER A 106 54.10 11.99 -17.31
N ILE A 107 54.76 11.08 -18.03
CA ILE A 107 56.17 10.78 -17.86
C ILE A 107 57.04 11.99 -18.24
N ASP A 108 56.81 12.61 -19.39
CA ASP A 108 57.53 13.79 -19.86
C ASP A 108 57.42 14.98 -18.90
N THR A 109 56.20 15.24 -18.37
CA THR A 109 55.96 16.34 -17.41
C THR A 109 56.55 16.09 -16.04
N ARG A 110 56.65 14.84 -15.60
CA ARG A 110 57.17 14.45 -14.29
C ARG A 110 58.70 14.61 -14.19
N TRP A 111 59.43 14.48 -15.30
CA TRP A 111 60.88 14.56 -15.38
C TRP A 111 61.41 15.59 -16.37
N PRO A 112 61.18 16.89 -16.14
CA PRO A 112 61.54 17.93 -17.12
C PRO A 112 63.06 18.09 -17.32
N SER A 113 63.88 17.75 -16.31
CA SER A 113 65.34 17.96 -16.32
C SER A 113 66.20 16.74 -16.66
N GLY A 114 65.62 15.64 -17.08
CA GLY A 114 66.35 14.54 -17.70
C GLY A 114 66.98 13.46 -16.77
N ALA A 115 67.03 13.67 -15.49
CA ALA A 115 67.60 12.65 -14.55
C ALA A 115 66.39 11.84 -13.96
N ILE A 116 66.10 10.70 -14.56
CA ILE A 116 65.11 9.73 -14.04
C ILE A 116 65.84 8.80 -13.07
N SER A 117 65.38 8.69 -11.81
CA SER A 117 65.89 7.69 -10.91
C SER A 117 65.43 6.28 -11.31
N PRO A 118 66.29 5.25 -11.24
CA PRO A 118 65.87 3.89 -11.62
C PRO A 118 64.70 3.37 -10.79
N GLU A 119 64.55 3.77 -9.54
CA GLU A 119 63.48 3.35 -8.65
C GLU A 119 62.15 3.99 -9.04
N GLU A 120 62.16 5.29 -9.35
CA GLU A 120 60.95 6.01 -9.83
C GLU A 120 60.48 5.46 -11.18
N ALA A 121 61.45 5.20 -12.09
CA ALA A 121 61.13 4.60 -13.39
C ALA A 121 60.49 3.21 -13.23
N LYS A 122 61.02 2.40 -12.31
CA LYS A 122 60.50 1.07 -12.00
C LYS A 122 59.07 1.19 -11.46
N GLY A 123 58.81 2.09 -10.51
CA GLY A 123 57.48 2.32 -9.96
C GLY A 123 56.45 2.77 -11.03
N VAL A 124 56.85 3.62 -11.95
CA VAL A 124 55.98 4.02 -13.08
C VAL A 124 55.73 2.85 -14.02
N MET A 125 56.74 2.08 -14.37
CA MET A 125 56.62 0.91 -15.24
C MET A 125 55.67 -0.15 -14.64
N GLU A 126 55.83 -0.45 -13.36
CA GLU A 126 54.94 -1.41 -12.68
C GLU A 126 53.52 -0.91 -12.59
N LYS A 127 53.33 0.37 -12.26
CA LYS A 127 52.03 0.99 -12.16
C LYS A 127 51.28 1.07 -13.48
N GLU A 128 51.99 1.46 -14.54
CA GLU A 128 51.39 1.68 -15.87
C GLU A 128 51.54 0.45 -16.79
N GLY A 129 52.04 -0.68 -16.28
CA GLY A 129 52.20 -1.92 -17.06
C GLY A 129 53.07 -1.76 -18.30
N LEU A 130 54.22 -1.06 -18.19
CA LEU A 130 55.11 -0.82 -19.32
C LEU A 130 56.23 -1.88 -19.31
N TRP A 131 56.51 -2.43 -20.48
CA TRP A 131 57.63 -3.34 -20.63
C TRP A 131 59.00 -2.62 -20.67
N LEU A 132 59.07 -1.44 -21.36
CA LEU A 132 60.30 -0.66 -21.49
C LEU A 132 59.96 0.85 -21.43
N LEU A 133 60.80 1.56 -20.72
CA LEU A 133 60.87 3.03 -20.73
C LEU A 133 62.27 3.44 -21.08
N ALA A 134 62.44 4.27 -22.12
CA ALA A 134 63.74 4.82 -22.50
C ALA A 134 63.62 6.31 -22.87
N VAL A 135 64.67 7.05 -22.70
CA VAL A 135 64.84 8.42 -23.16
C VAL A 135 66.08 8.49 -24.01
N VAL A 136 65.95 9.02 -25.20
CA VAL A 136 67.07 9.18 -26.15
C VAL A 136 67.20 10.66 -26.55
N ASP A 137 68.42 11.09 -26.87
CA ASP A 137 68.69 12.42 -27.40
C ASP A 137 68.35 12.50 -28.91
N ASP A 138 68.48 13.68 -29.49
CA ASP A 138 68.19 13.96 -30.92
C ASP A 138 69.13 13.21 -31.88
N SER A 139 70.20 12.66 -31.38
CA SER A 139 71.18 11.84 -32.14
C SER A 139 70.85 10.34 -32.04
N GLY A 140 69.92 9.94 -31.20
CA GLY A 140 69.58 8.54 -30.90
C GLY A 140 70.42 7.91 -29.82
N ARG A 141 71.23 8.70 -29.11
CA ARG A 141 72.02 8.23 -27.96
C ARG A 141 71.13 8.07 -26.78
N VAL A 142 71.21 6.93 -26.09
CA VAL A 142 70.36 6.64 -24.94
C VAL A 142 70.79 7.47 -23.74
N LEU A 143 69.91 8.26 -23.17
CA LEU A 143 70.13 9.04 -21.95
C LEU A 143 69.67 8.25 -20.74
N PHE A 144 68.58 7.51 -20.85
CA PHE A 144 68.06 6.63 -19.83
C PHE A 144 67.39 5.41 -20.49
N GLN A 145 67.54 4.25 -19.87
CA GLN A 145 66.76 3.06 -20.24
C GLN A 145 66.53 2.16 -19.00
N SER A 146 65.30 1.69 -18.87
CA SER A 146 64.93 0.74 -17.80
C SER A 146 65.41 -0.70 -18.11
N ARG A 147 65.54 -1.01 -19.39
CA ARG A 147 66.08 -2.27 -19.93
C ARG A 147 66.88 -1.95 -21.21
N PRO A 148 67.81 -2.80 -21.65
CA PRO A 148 68.46 -2.59 -22.91
C PRO A 148 67.53 -2.32 -24.09
N LEU A 149 67.64 -1.17 -24.71
CA LEU A 149 66.76 -0.73 -25.80
C LEU A 149 67.05 -1.55 -27.09
N PRO A 150 66.11 -2.37 -27.60
CA PRO A 150 66.30 -3.14 -28.80
C PRO A 150 66.43 -2.20 -30.02
N ARG A 151 67.33 -2.54 -30.94
CA ARG A 151 67.55 -1.73 -32.20
C ARG A 151 66.25 -1.61 -33.02
N GLN A 152 65.44 -2.65 -33.03
CA GLN A 152 64.14 -2.63 -33.72
C GLN A 152 63.16 -1.60 -33.17
N ILE A 153 63.10 -1.47 -31.80
CA ILE A 153 62.26 -0.46 -31.14
C ILE A 153 62.75 0.95 -31.44
N LEU A 154 64.07 1.15 -31.37
CA LEU A 154 64.66 2.45 -31.70
C LEU A 154 64.41 2.80 -33.18
N ALA A 155 64.51 1.86 -34.12
CA ALA A 155 64.21 2.09 -35.53
C ALA A 155 62.73 2.52 -35.74
N ARG A 156 61.79 1.94 -35.01
CA ARG A 156 60.38 2.33 -35.08
C ARG A 156 60.13 3.71 -34.46
N ALA A 157 60.88 4.10 -33.45
CA ALA A 157 60.83 5.44 -32.86
C ALA A 157 61.61 6.49 -33.63
N GLU A 158 62.42 6.11 -34.66
CA GLU A 158 63.30 6.99 -35.42
C GLU A 158 62.61 8.27 -35.94
N PRO A 159 61.38 8.24 -36.45
CA PRO A 159 60.74 9.48 -36.95
C PRO A 159 60.54 10.52 -35.83
N ALA A 160 60.33 10.09 -34.56
CA ALA A 160 60.27 11.03 -33.43
C ALA A 160 61.62 11.50 -32.99
N VAL A 161 62.62 10.59 -32.92
CA VAL A 161 64.03 10.90 -32.54
C VAL A 161 64.64 11.90 -33.54
N ARG A 162 64.45 11.73 -34.86
CA ARG A 162 64.99 12.61 -35.91
C ARG A 162 64.13 13.85 -36.18
N LYS A 163 63.21 14.21 -35.29
CA LYS A 163 62.39 15.44 -35.39
C LYS A 163 61.46 15.50 -36.63
N LYS A 164 61.20 14.35 -37.24
CA LYS A 164 60.25 14.29 -38.39
C LYS A 164 58.78 14.27 -37.93
N LYS A 165 58.55 13.77 -36.74
CA LYS A 165 57.20 13.72 -36.11
C LYS A 165 57.35 13.95 -34.60
N ASP A 166 56.38 14.64 -33.98
CA ASP A 166 56.38 14.85 -32.52
C ASP A 166 55.90 13.65 -31.76
N LEU A 167 55.07 12.80 -32.39
CA LEU A 167 54.52 11.57 -31.81
C LEU A 167 54.54 10.44 -32.85
N VAL A 168 55.01 9.31 -32.43
CA VAL A 168 54.97 8.04 -33.20
C VAL A 168 54.29 6.98 -32.37
N ILE A 169 53.31 6.33 -32.98
CA ILE A 169 52.55 5.23 -32.37
C ILE A 169 52.60 4.07 -33.35
N ASP A 170 53.14 2.98 -32.93
CA ASP A 170 53.16 1.71 -33.67
C ASP A 170 52.88 0.55 -32.70
N LEU A 171 51.64 0.08 -32.70
CA LEU A 171 51.15 -0.98 -31.79
C LEU A 171 51.22 -2.38 -32.43
N PHE A 172 51.59 -2.49 -33.71
CA PHE A 172 51.46 -3.73 -34.49
C PHE A 172 52.79 -4.37 -34.91
N GLY A 173 53.90 -3.82 -34.44
CA GLY A 173 55.20 -4.34 -34.81
C GLY A 173 55.61 -5.62 -34.08
N ARG A 174 56.60 -6.32 -34.65
CA ARG A 174 57.22 -7.49 -34.01
C ARG A 174 58.66 -7.17 -33.63
N SER A 175 59.10 -7.71 -32.52
CA SER A 175 60.50 -7.63 -32.05
C SER A 175 61.00 -9.04 -31.78
N GLU A 176 62.26 -9.36 -32.15
CA GLU A 176 62.86 -10.68 -31.92
C GLU A 176 62.94 -11.06 -30.42
N LYS A 177 63.05 -10.08 -29.52
CA LYS A 177 63.18 -10.30 -28.07
C LYS A 177 61.88 -10.14 -27.28
N ALA A 178 60.89 -9.45 -27.85
CA ALA A 178 59.64 -9.14 -27.14
C ALA A 178 58.41 -9.71 -27.87
N GLY A 179 58.60 -10.54 -28.90
CA GLY A 179 57.49 -11.01 -29.69
C GLY A 179 56.74 -9.87 -30.39
N ARG A 180 55.41 -9.82 -30.22
CA ARG A 180 54.59 -8.64 -30.57
C ARG A 180 54.90 -7.51 -29.60
N SER A 181 55.15 -6.32 -30.11
CA SER A 181 55.44 -5.18 -29.26
C SER A 181 54.85 -3.89 -29.80
N GLY A 182 54.16 -3.13 -28.91
CA GLY A 182 53.72 -1.78 -29.16
C GLY A 182 54.85 -0.77 -28.83
N VAL A 183 54.99 0.27 -29.64
CA VAL A 183 55.94 1.35 -29.40
C VAL A 183 55.19 2.68 -29.48
N VAL A 184 55.38 3.51 -28.45
CA VAL A 184 54.95 4.91 -28.48
C VAL A 184 56.15 5.79 -28.17
N ALA A 185 56.45 6.72 -29.05
CA ALA A 185 57.56 7.67 -28.91
C ALA A 185 57.05 9.07 -28.98
N LEU A 186 57.34 9.89 -27.98
CA LEU A 186 56.92 11.29 -27.88
C LEU A 186 58.16 12.15 -27.71
N ARG A 187 58.26 13.17 -28.54
CA ARG A 187 59.24 14.21 -28.39
C ARG A 187 59.00 15.04 -27.15
N ARG A 188 59.99 15.28 -26.36
CA ARG A 188 59.91 16.01 -25.09
C ARG A 188 59.52 17.47 -25.33
N SER A 189 58.59 17.98 -24.52
CA SER A 189 58.13 19.36 -24.56
C SER A 189 59.01 20.33 -23.78
N GLY A 190 59.73 19.87 -22.77
CA GLY A 190 60.57 20.66 -21.88
C GLY A 190 62.08 20.48 -22.07
N GLY A 191 62.58 19.79 -23.13
CA GLY A 191 64.00 19.51 -23.31
C GLY A 191 64.31 18.84 -24.64
N ASN A 192 65.62 18.61 -24.89
CA ASN A 192 66.06 17.85 -26.04
C ASN A 192 65.85 16.35 -25.82
N GLY A 193 65.31 15.65 -26.83
CA GLY A 193 65.21 14.19 -26.83
C GLY A 193 63.77 13.68 -26.98
N THR A 194 63.64 12.35 -26.92
CA THR A 194 62.41 11.62 -27.14
C THR A 194 62.21 10.59 -26.02
N VAL A 195 61.04 10.59 -25.42
CA VAL A 195 60.62 9.52 -24.51
C VAL A 195 60.04 8.38 -25.36
N ILE A 196 60.49 7.16 -25.08
CA ILE A 196 60.04 5.94 -25.77
C ILE A 196 59.48 4.99 -24.71
N ILE A 197 58.25 4.59 -24.87
CA ILE A 197 57.69 3.47 -24.12
C ILE A 197 57.44 2.30 -25.06
N ALA A 198 57.66 1.11 -24.58
CA ALA A 198 57.32 -0.09 -25.32
C ALA A 198 56.53 -1.05 -24.44
N LEU A 199 55.62 -1.74 -25.08
CA LEU A 199 54.73 -2.74 -24.52
C LEU A 199 55.07 -4.09 -25.13
N ASP A 200 55.27 -5.12 -24.33
CA ASP A 200 55.35 -6.50 -24.81
C ASP A 200 53.93 -7.07 -24.96
N GLU A 201 53.82 -8.36 -25.27
CA GLU A 201 52.54 -9.00 -25.49
C GLU A 201 51.68 -9.02 -24.23
N ASP A 202 52.24 -9.26 -23.06
CA ASP A 202 51.54 -9.25 -21.77
C ASP A 202 51.08 -7.84 -21.41
N ALA A 203 51.92 -6.83 -21.62
CA ALA A 203 51.55 -5.43 -21.41
C ALA A 203 50.41 -4.97 -22.36
N LEU A 204 50.46 -5.40 -23.62
CA LEU A 204 49.39 -5.13 -24.57
C LEU A 204 48.04 -5.78 -24.18
N GLN A 205 48.11 -7.02 -23.67
CA GLN A 205 46.90 -7.70 -23.15
C GLN A 205 46.35 -6.97 -21.94
N TRP A 206 47.21 -6.59 -20.99
CA TRP A 206 46.84 -5.84 -19.80
C TRP A 206 46.20 -4.49 -20.16
N TRP A 207 46.80 -3.75 -21.08
CA TRP A 207 46.23 -2.48 -21.58
C TRP A 207 44.91 -2.68 -22.31
N GLY A 208 44.79 -3.72 -23.11
CA GLY A 208 43.57 -4.10 -23.80
C GLY A 208 42.41 -4.33 -22.81
N MET A 209 42.70 -5.12 -21.77
CA MET A 209 41.71 -5.41 -20.71
C MET A 209 41.33 -4.14 -19.95
N ARG A 210 42.32 -3.32 -19.54
CA ARG A 210 42.04 -2.07 -18.81
C ARG A 210 41.20 -1.09 -19.61
N ILE A 211 41.44 -0.95 -20.90
CA ILE A 211 40.66 -0.07 -21.79
C ILE A 211 39.25 -0.61 -22.01
N ALA A 212 39.11 -1.90 -22.27
CA ALA A 212 37.82 -2.53 -22.43
C ALA A 212 36.98 -2.38 -21.17
N MET A 213 37.61 -2.59 -20.00
CA MET A 213 36.95 -2.44 -18.70
C MET A 213 36.54 -0.99 -18.43
N GLN A 214 37.42 -0.01 -18.66
CA GLN A 214 37.09 1.41 -18.48
C GLN A 214 35.90 1.83 -19.37
N ARG A 215 35.88 1.38 -20.63
CA ARG A 215 34.77 1.64 -21.53
C ARG A 215 33.45 1.02 -21.05
N ALA A 216 33.49 -0.24 -20.62
CA ALA A 216 32.33 -0.92 -20.06
C ALA A 216 31.80 -0.20 -18.83
N VAL A 217 32.70 0.30 -17.98
CA VAL A 217 32.36 1.12 -16.80
C VAL A 217 31.73 2.46 -17.21
N ASP A 218 32.30 3.16 -18.21
CA ASP A 218 31.78 4.44 -18.70
C ASP A 218 30.37 4.28 -19.27
N GLU A 219 30.08 3.18 -19.95
CA GLU A 219 28.77 2.87 -20.50
C GLU A 219 27.78 2.44 -19.39
N ALA A 220 28.22 1.62 -18.44
CA ALA A 220 27.41 1.21 -17.31
C ALA A 220 27.02 2.39 -16.41
N ALA A 221 27.90 3.37 -16.26
CA ALA A 221 27.64 4.59 -15.50
C ALA A 221 26.54 5.48 -16.09
N GLN A 222 26.17 5.30 -17.36
CA GLN A 222 25.05 6.00 -17.99
C GLN A 222 23.70 5.39 -17.62
N THR A 223 23.67 4.25 -16.92
CA THR A 223 22.44 3.62 -16.45
C THR A 223 21.70 4.55 -15.49
N PRO A 224 20.38 4.79 -15.70
CA PRO A 224 19.63 5.71 -14.86
C PRO A 224 19.69 5.35 -13.37
N GLY A 225 20.06 6.31 -12.54
CA GLY A 225 20.16 6.15 -11.09
C GLY A 225 21.52 5.66 -10.58
N VAL A 226 22.46 5.33 -11.46
CA VAL A 226 23.85 5.04 -11.12
C VAL A 226 24.59 6.36 -10.89
N VAL A 227 25.29 6.46 -9.78
CA VAL A 227 26.10 7.64 -9.38
C VAL A 227 27.59 7.39 -9.62
N PHE A 228 28.04 6.20 -9.32
CA PHE A 228 29.41 5.77 -9.57
C PHE A 228 29.46 4.28 -9.88
N VAL A 229 30.48 3.91 -10.62
CA VAL A 229 30.86 2.52 -10.88
C VAL A 229 32.35 2.39 -10.67
N THR A 230 32.77 1.35 -10.00
CA THR A 230 34.20 1.01 -9.80
C THR A 230 34.37 -0.48 -9.96
N VAL A 231 35.34 -0.86 -10.75
CA VAL A 231 35.73 -2.27 -10.91
C VAL A 231 37.12 -2.45 -10.30
N LEU A 232 37.22 -3.41 -9.42
CA LEU A 232 38.47 -3.82 -8.76
C LEU A 232 38.86 -5.20 -9.25
N ASP A 233 40.16 -5.44 -9.36
CA ASP A 233 40.69 -6.79 -9.56
C ASP A 233 40.65 -7.62 -8.25
N GLY A 234 41.08 -8.87 -8.32
CA GLY A 234 41.16 -9.77 -7.16
C GLY A 234 42.12 -9.29 -6.05
N TRP A 235 42.95 -8.29 -6.30
CA TRP A 235 43.93 -7.72 -5.37
C TRP A 235 43.47 -6.36 -4.83
N GLY A 236 42.36 -5.81 -5.33
CA GLY A 236 41.82 -4.51 -4.96
C GLY A 236 42.34 -3.34 -5.79
N ALA A 237 43.11 -3.61 -6.86
CA ALA A 237 43.50 -2.55 -7.78
C ALA A 237 42.35 -2.14 -8.70
N VAL A 238 42.23 -0.84 -9.00
CA VAL A 238 41.18 -0.29 -9.83
C VAL A 238 41.43 -0.59 -11.31
N LEU A 239 40.57 -1.40 -11.92
CA LEU A 239 40.59 -1.70 -13.35
C LEU A 239 39.85 -0.64 -14.18
N GLY A 240 38.82 -0.05 -13.60
CA GLY A 240 38.05 1.03 -14.23
C GLY A 240 37.15 1.73 -13.21
N SER A 241 36.93 3.01 -13.41
CA SER A 241 36.08 3.79 -12.51
C SER A 241 35.43 4.98 -13.18
N ARG A 242 34.23 5.32 -12.74
CA ARG A 242 33.48 6.49 -13.17
C ARG A 242 32.62 7.04 -12.03
N GLY A 243 32.56 8.36 -11.92
CA GLY A 243 31.84 9.06 -10.85
C GLY A 243 32.68 9.28 -9.60
N GLU A 244 32.08 9.94 -8.60
CA GLU A 244 32.72 10.24 -7.33
C GLU A 244 32.72 8.96 -6.47
N GLN A 245 33.92 8.56 -6.02
CA GLN A 245 34.10 7.29 -5.29
C GLN A 245 34.09 7.51 -3.78
N PRO A 246 33.52 6.59 -3.00
CA PRO A 246 33.68 6.61 -1.56
C PRO A 246 35.12 6.38 -1.17
N ALA A 247 35.56 6.99 -0.06
CA ALA A 247 36.94 6.92 0.46
C ALA A 247 37.34 5.51 1.00
N ILE A 248 36.82 4.44 0.42
CA ILE A 248 37.08 3.07 0.81
C ILE A 248 38.28 2.59 0.02
N GLN A 249 39.46 2.60 0.65
CA GLN A 249 40.72 2.20 0.02
C GLN A 249 41.01 0.70 0.11
N GLU A 250 40.46 -0.01 1.10
CA GLU A 250 40.73 -1.43 1.31
C GLU A 250 39.53 -2.31 1.02
N MET A 251 39.83 -3.53 0.58
CA MET A 251 38.83 -4.55 0.33
C MET A 251 38.21 -5.08 1.64
N THR A 252 36.93 -4.99 1.80
CA THR A 252 36.21 -5.43 3.00
C THR A 252 36.15 -6.97 3.09
N ALA A 253 35.82 -7.51 4.27
CA ALA A 253 35.62 -8.96 4.44
C ALA A 253 34.52 -9.50 3.52
N GLN A 254 33.39 -8.75 3.35
CA GLN A 254 32.30 -9.12 2.46
C GLN A 254 32.71 -9.17 0.98
N GLU A 255 33.64 -8.30 0.57
CA GLU A 255 34.17 -8.32 -0.79
C GLU A 255 35.08 -9.52 -1.05
N LYS A 256 35.79 -9.99 -0.03
CA LYS A 256 36.55 -11.24 -0.11
C LYS A 256 35.63 -12.46 -0.23
N ASP A 257 34.47 -12.43 0.46
CA ASP A 257 33.44 -13.48 0.36
C ASP A 257 32.79 -13.51 -1.03
N LEU A 258 32.65 -12.36 -1.71
CA LEU A 258 32.19 -12.29 -3.10
C LEU A 258 33.19 -12.94 -4.06
N LEU A 259 34.52 -12.71 -3.86
CA LEU A 259 35.59 -13.32 -4.68
C LEU A 259 35.64 -14.84 -4.51
N THR A 260 35.34 -15.35 -3.33
CA THR A 260 35.35 -16.79 -3.04
C THR A 260 34.06 -17.49 -3.47
N GLY A 261 33.04 -16.72 -3.93
CA GLY A 261 31.74 -17.24 -4.36
C GLY A 261 30.81 -17.65 -3.20
N THR A 262 31.17 -17.33 -1.96
CA THR A 262 30.34 -17.56 -0.78
C THR A 262 29.17 -16.60 -0.70
N LEU A 263 29.29 -15.42 -1.31
CA LEU A 263 28.23 -14.43 -1.46
C LEU A 263 27.99 -14.17 -2.95
N ALA A 264 26.71 -14.00 -3.34
CA ALA A 264 26.38 -13.69 -4.73
C ALA A 264 26.37 -12.16 -4.99
N VAL A 265 25.87 -11.39 -4.04
CA VAL A 265 25.75 -9.93 -4.11
C VAL A 265 25.57 -9.40 -2.69
N THR A 266 25.96 -8.16 -2.47
CA THR A 266 25.68 -7.48 -1.19
C THR A 266 25.49 -5.99 -1.39
N ALA A 267 24.62 -5.38 -0.59
CA ALA A 267 24.32 -3.96 -0.63
C ALA A 267 24.71 -3.30 0.71
N ARG A 268 25.30 -2.10 0.64
CA ARG A 268 25.72 -1.32 1.81
C ARG A 268 25.43 0.17 1.60
N GLY A 269 24.97 0.85 2.65
CA GLY A 269 24.88 2.30 2.68
C GLY A 269 26.27 2.94 2.66
N VAL A 270 26.48 3.96 1.84
CA VAL A 270 27.71 4.76 1.77
C VAL A 270 27.36 6.23 1.67
N THR A 271 28.16 7.08 2.28
CA THR A 271 28.01 8.53 2.21
C THR A 271 29.00 9.11 1.20
N LEU A 272 28.53 9.87 0.23
CA LEU A 272 29.32 10.61 -0.75
C LEU A 272 28.97 12.09 -0.61
N GLY A 273 29.93 12.89 -0.16
CA GLY A 273 29.66 14.26 0.24
C GLY A 273 28.65 14.32 1.38
N GLU A 274 27.55 15.03 1.18
CA GLU A 274 26.45 15.17 2.16
C GLU A 274 25.27 14.20 1.90
N ARG A 275 25.37 13.33 0.87
CA ARG A 275 24.25 12.47 0.46
C ARG A 275 24.51 11.00 0.76
N GLU A 276 23.48 10.32 1.18
CA GLU A 276 23.49 8.87 1.34
C GLU A 276 23.21 8.16 0.01
N HIS A 277 23.98 7.12 -0.26
CA HIS A 277 23.87 6.28 -1.46
C HIS A 277 23.86 4.82 -1.04
N VAL A 278 23.35 3.95 -1.90
CA VAL A 278 23.44 2.51 -1.73
C VAL A 278 24.50 1.98 -2.68
N MET A 279 25.57 1.43 -2.12
CA MET A 279 26.60 0.74 -2.87
C MET A 279 26.28 -0.74 -2.92
N VAL A 280 26.07 -1.26 -4.12
CA VAL A 280 25.94 -2.68 -4.39
C VAL A 280 27.28 -3.21 -4.86
N MET A 281 27.68 -4.33 -4.31
CA MET A 281 28.91 -5.03 -4.65
C MET A 281 28.55 -6.39 -5.23
N ALA A 282 29.05 -6.67 -6.42
CA ALA A 282 28.82 -7.92 -7.13
C ALA A 282 30.15 -8.51 -7.63
N PRO A 283 30.29 -9.83 -7.73
CA PRO A 283 31.45 -10.43 -8.32
C PRO A 283 31.53 -10.12 -9.82
N LEU A 284 32.71 -9.90 -10.34
CA LEU A 284 33.00 -9.83 -11.76
C LEU A 284 33.61 -11.16 -12.19
N ALA A 285 33.00 -11.84 -13.14
CA ALA A 285 33.59 -13.02 -13.75
C ALA A 285 34.00 -12.69 -15.19
N LEU A 286 35.16 -13.15 -15.62
CA LEU A 286 35.60 -13.09 -16.99
C LEU A 286 35.88 -14.52 -17.47
N ASP A 287 35.20 -14.94 -18.53
CA ASP A 287 35.24 -16.33 -19.01
C ASP A 287 34.88 -17.38 -17.91
N GLY A 288 33.93 -17.03 -17.04
CA GLY A 288 33.47 -17.91 -15.95
C GLY A 288 34.49 -18.03 -14.78
N ARG A 289 35.54 -17.23 -14.75
CA ARG A 289 36.49 -17.17 -13.64
C ARG A 289 36.33 -15.87 -12.86
N PRO A 290 36.35 -15.90 -11.52
CA PRO A 290 36.28 -14.68 -10.73
C PRO A 290 37.49 -13.79 -11.06
N ALA A 291 37.23 -12.63 -11.62
CA ALA A 291 38.23 -11.67 -12.07
C ALA A 291 38.34 -10.46 -11.13
N GLY A 292 37.29 -10.19 -10.35
CA GLY A 292 37.27 -9.03 -9.50
C GLY A 292 35.91 -8.75 -8.90
N ILE A 293 35.68 -7.50 -8.54
CA ILE A 293 34.47 -7.00 -7.90
C ILE A 293 33.99 -5.72 -8.60
N VAL A 294 32.70 -5.62 -8.84
CA VAL A 294 32.05 -4.41 -9.30
C VAL A 294 31.38 -3.73 -8.11
N ARG A 295 31.69 -2.47 -7.88
CA ARG A 295 31.00 -1.58 -6.94
C ARG A 295 30.13 -0.62 -7.74
N VAL A 296 28.83 -0.63 -7.51
CA VAL A 296 27.87 0.25 -8.18
C VAL A 296 27.16 1.10 -7.13
N GLY A 297 27.29 2.40 -7.20
CA GLY A 297 26.59 3.34 -6.34
C GLY A 297 25.27 3.79 -6.96
N PHE A 298 24.18 3.66 -6.21
CA PHE A 298 22.86 4.11 -6.61
C PHE A 298 22.38 5.26 -5.74
N GLN A 299 21.66 6.20 -6.35
CA GLN A 299 21.08 7.34 -5.64
C GLN A 299 19.95 6.88 -4.71
N ARG A 300 20.06 7.21 -3.41
CA ARG A 300 19.07 6.85 -2.38
C ARG A 300 17.86 7.78 -2.38
N ASP A 301 18.02 9.05 -2.72
CA ASP A 301 16.97 10.08 -2.63
C ASP A 301 15.67 9.70 -3.34
N ARG A 302 15.75 9.06 -4.51
CA ARG A 302 14.57 8.56 -5.23
C ARG A 302 13.89 7.40 -4.52
N MET A 303 14.66 6.58 -3.81
CA MET A 303 14.13 5.46 -3.05
C MET A 303 13.42 5.94 -1.79
N ASP A 304 14.04 6.87 -1.09
CA ASP A 304 13.47 7.46 0.12
C ASP A 304 12.14 8.18 -0.19
N GLN A 305 12.03 8.87 -1.33
CA GLN A 305 10.76 9.46 -1.79
C GLN A 305 9.67 8.42 -2.07
N ILE A 306 10.02 7.31 -2.71
CA ILE A 306 9.06 6.21 -2.99
C ILE A 306 8.63 5.55 -1.67
N LEU A 307 9.59 5.31 -0.76
CA LEU A 307 9.34 4.77 0.56
C LEU A 307 8.44 5.70 1.40
N GLU A 308 8.76 6.99 1.39
CA GLU A 308 8.04 7.99 2.16
C GLU A 308 6.61 8.16 1.66
N ASN A 309 6.39 8.21 0.36
CA ASN A 309 5.06 8.22 -0.24
C ASN A 309 4.26 6.95 0.09
N ASN A 310 4.89 5.77 0.00
CA ASN A 310 4.25 4.51 0.36
C ASN A 310 3.96 4.41 1.87
N ARG A 311 4.86 4.89 2.73
CA ARG A 311 4.63 4.98 4.18
C ARG A 311 3.43 5.88 4.50
N HIS A 312 3.36 7.06 3.92
CA HIS A 312 2.21 7.97 4.10
C HIS A 312 0.91 7.31 3.64
N PHE A 313 0.91 6.67 2.48
CA PHE A 313 -0.27 5.96 1.99
C PHE A 313 -0.68 4.80 2.92
N LEU A 314 0.27 4.02 3.41
CA LEU A 314 0.02 2.94 4.38
C LEU A 314 -0.55 3.49 5.69
N PHE A 315 0.04 4.54 6.27
CA PHE A 315 -0.49 5.14 7.50
C PHE A 315 -1.87 5.74 7.31
N LEU A 316 -2.14 6.41 6.18
CA LEU A 316 -3.47 6.95 5.87
C LEU A 316 -4.51 5.84 5.69
N SER A 317 -4.17 4.78 4.97
CA SER A 317 -5.08 3.63 4.77
C SER A 317 -5.35 2.88 6.07
N MET A 318 -4.33 2.66 6.90
CA MET A 318 -4.49 2.09 8.24
C MET A 318 -5.37 2.98 9.13
N GLY A 319 -5.14 4.29 9.14
CA GLY A 319 -5.95 5.26 9.87
C GLY A 319 -7.41 5.22 9.42
N PHE A 320 -7.65 5.18 8.12
CA PHE A 320 -9.00 5.07 7.55
C PHE A 320 -9.71 3.77 7.97
N ILE A 321 -9.02 2.63 7.93
CA ILE A 321 -9.59 1.33 8.34
C ILE A 321 -9.93 1.33 9.84
N VAL A 322 -9.06 1.88 10.69
CA VAL A 322 -9.32 2.01 12.13
C VAL A 322 -10.54 2.90 12.39
N LEU A 323 -10.62 4.06 11.73
CA LEU A 323 -11.76 4.98 11.86
C LEU A 323 -13.07 4.33 11.36
N ALA A 324 -13.04 3.62 10.22
CA ALA A 324 -14.19 2.90 9.70
C ALA A 324 -14.64 1.78 10.66
N GLY A 325 -13.69 1.06 11.28
CA GLY A 325 -13.96 0.06 12.31
C GLY A 325 -14.62 0.67 13.55
N LEU A 326 -14.09 1.77 14.07
CA LEU A 326 -14.67 2.49 15.22
C LEU A 326 -16.07 3.04 14.90
N PHE A 327 -16.27 3.59 13.70
CA PHE A 327 -17.57 4.06 13.25
C PHE A 327 -18.59 2.92 13.14
N SER A 328 -18.19 1.79 12.57
CA SER A 328 -19.02 0.59 12.50
C SER A 328 -19.43 0.11 13.89
N LEU A 329 -18.50 0.07 14.83
CA LEU A 329 -18.74 -0.33 16.23
C LEU A 329 -19.71 0.63 16.93
N TRP A 330 -19.52 1.94 16.76
CA TRP A 330 -20.41 2.97 17.27
C TRP A 330 -21.83 2.82 16.68
N PHE A 331 -21.93 2.62 15.36
CA PHE A 331 -23.21 2.44 14.68
C PHE A 331 -23.97 1.20 15.19
N VAL A 332 -23.28 0.05 15.31
CA VAL A 332 -23.86 -1.19 15.85
C VAL A 332 -24.32 -0.98 17.29
N PHE A 333 -23.54 -0.33 18.13
CA PHE A 333 -23.88 -0.04 19.51
C PHE A 333 -25.12 0.88 19.63
N GLN A 334 -25.18 1.91 18.80
CA GLN A 334 -26.31 2.83 18.76
C GLN A 334 -27.60 2.13 18.30
N ASN A 335 -27.49 1.30 17.27
CA ASN A 335 -28.61 0.52 16.76
C ASN A 335 -29.12 -0.52 17.79
N HIS A 336 -28.19 -1.15 18.49
CA HIS A 336 -28.51 -2.11 19.55
C HIS A 336 -29.27 -1.45 20.70
N LYS A 337 -28.83 -0.27 21.17
CA LYS A 337 -29.55 0.51 22.19
C LYS A 337 -30.99 0.84 21.76
N ARG A 338 -31.18 1.27 20.52
CA ARG A 338 -32.50 1.57 19.95
C ARG A 338 -33.40 0.32 19.92
N HIS A 339 -32.81 -0.82 19.57
CA HIS A 339 -33.54 -2.08 19.52
C HIS A 339 -34.01 -2.54 20.90
N LEU A 340 -33.13 -2.46 21.90
CA LEU A 340 -33.49 -2.78 23.29
C LEU A 340 -34.60 -1.87 23.84
N ALA A 341 -34.54 -0.56 23.56
CA ALA A 341 -35.58 0.36 23.99
C ALA A 341 -36.96 0.02 23.36
N ARG A 342 -37.01 -0.37 22.08
CA ARG A 342 -38.24 -0.82 21.42
C ARG A 342 -38.77 -2.10 22.03
N LEU A 343 -37.91 -3.06 22.36
CA LEU A 343 -38.32 -4.32 22.99
C LEU A 343 -38.95 -4.06 24.38
N ASP A 344 -38.37 -3.16 25.17
CA ASP A 344 -38.89 -2.80 26.48
C ASP A 344 -40.26 -2.12 26.38
N GLU A 345 -40.42 -1.21 25.40
CA GLU A 345 -41.74 -0.58 25.13
C GLU A 345 -42.81 -1.60 24.69
N MET A 346 -42.43 -2.52 23.78
CA MET A 346 -43.35 -3.58 23.35
C MET A 346 -43.73 -4.49 24.54
N ARG A 347 -42.79 -4.85 25.40
CA ARG A 347 -43.06 -5.65 26.60
C ARG A 347 -44.04 -4.96 27.53
N LYS A 348 -43.84 -3.67 27.82
CA LYS A 348 -44.80 -2.88 28.65
C LYS A 348 -46.20 -2.83 28.04
N ARG A 349 -46.30 -2.67 26.72
CA ARG A 349 -47.59 -2.70 26.04
C ARG A 349 -48.27 -4.07 26.12
N LEU A 350 -47.53 -5.15 25.99
CA LEU A 350 -48.02 -6.52 26.14
C LEU A 350 -48.52 -6.76 27.57
N GLU A 351 -47.75 -6.39 28.59
CA GLU A 351 -48.13 -6.54 29.99
C GLU A 351 -49.43 -5.76 30.31
N GLN A 352 -49.55 -4.54 29.78
CA GLN A 352 -50.78 -3.74 29.91
C GLN A 352 -52.00 -4.42 29.21
N SER A 353 -51.78 -4.92 27.99
CA SER A 353 -52.83 -5.63 27.25
C SER A 353 -53.28 -6.91 27.95
N GLU A 354 -52.34 -7.70 28.48
CA GLU A 354 -52.67 -8.91 29.25
C GLU A 354 -53.43 -8.61 30.55
N ARG A 355 -53.03 -7.54 31.28
CA ARG A 355 -53.79 -7.08 32.47
C ARG A 355 -55.19 -6.66 32.15
N LEU A 356 -55.37 -5.90 31.06
CA LEU A 356 -56.69 -5.46 30.61
C LEU A 356 -57.55 -6.65 30.15
N SER A 357 -56.96 -7.62 29.45
CA SER A 357 -57.67 -8.82 28.99
C SER A 357 -58.11 -9.71 30.19
N SER A 358 -57.24 -9.92 31.17
CA SER A 358 -57.57 -10.64 32.38
C SER A 358 -58.65 -9.92 33.19
N LEU A 359 -58.55 -8.59 33.32
CA LEU A 359 -59.57 -7.77 33.96
C LEU A 359 -60.91 -7.88 33.25
N GLY A 360 -60.93 -7.91 31.91
CA GLY A 360 -62.10 -8.08 31.09
C GLY A 360 -62.82 -9.40 31.28
N GLN A 361 -62.05 -10.49 31.42
CA GLN A 361 -62.63 -11.80 31.68
C GLN A 361 -63.27 -11.88 33.08
N LEU A 362 -62.53 -11.39 34.10
CA LEU A 362 -63.05 -11.34 35.47
C LEU A 362 -64.29 -10.42 35.57
N ALA A 363 -64.25 -9.25 34.91
CA ALA A 363 -65.37 -8.32 34.89
C ALA A 363 -66.63 -8.94 34.32
N ALA A 364 -66.50 -9.73 33.23
CA ALA A 364 -67.67 -10.40 32.63
C ALA A 364 -68.31 -11.43 33.59
N GLY A 365 -67.49 -12.20 34.33
CA GLY A 365 -68.01 -13.12 35.34
C GLY A 365 -68.71 -12.42 36.51
N VAL A 366 -68.04 -11.39 37.07
CA VAL A 366 -68.59 -10.60 38.18
C VAL A 366 -69.88 -9.85 37.78
N ALA A 367 -69.91 -9.28 36.57
CA ALA A 367 -71.09 -8.60 36.09
C ALA A 367 -72.30 -9.54 35.98
N HIS A 368 -72.09 -10.80 35.52
CA HIS A 368 -73.16 -11.81 35.48
C HIS A 368 -73.64 -12.16 36.89
N GLU A 369 -72.72 -12.33 37.83
CA GLU A 369 -73.09 -12.64 39.20
C GLU A 369 -73.77 -11.51 39.95
N ILE A 370 -73.46 -10.24 39.60
CA ILE A 370 -74.19 -9.07 40.19
C ILE A 370 -75.52 -8.88 39.52
N ARG A 371 -75.67 -9.10 38.21
CA ARG A 371 -76.94 -8.93 37.49
C ARG A 371 -78.03 -9.89 37.98
N ASN A 372 -77.65 -11.12 38.38
CA ASN A 372 -78.55 -12.15 38.90
C ASN A 372 -79.32 -11.69 40.17
N PRO A 373 -78.68 -11.23 41.26
CA PRO A 373 -79.37 -10.74 42.46
C PRO A 373 -80.14 -9.48 42.17
N LEU A 374 -79.63 -8.56 41.28
CA LEU A 374 -80.33 -7.35 40.92
C LEU A 374 -81.67 -7.69 40.21
N ASN A 375 -81.71 -8.69 39.32
CA ASN A 375 -82.87 -9.15 38.66
C ASN A 375 -83.92 -9.75 39.66
N ALA A 376 -83.40 -10.54 40.65
CA ALA A 376 -84.25 -11.07 41.69
C ALA A 376 -84.90 -9.97 42.56
N ILE A 377 -84.13 -8.94 42.95
CA ILE A 377 -84.62 -7.77 43.69
C ILE A 377 -85.66 -6.98 42.82
N SER A 378 -85.38 -6.81 41.51
CA SER A 378 -86.31 -6.13 40.60
C SER A 378 -87.66 -6.89 40.51
N MET A 379 -87.59 -8.21 40.35
CA MET A 379 -88.83 -9.02 40.28
C MET A 379 -89.59 -8.99 41.60
N ALA A 380 -88.89 -9.09 42.74
CA ALA A 380 -89.52 -8.97 44.04
C ALA A 380 -90.22 -7.62 44.25
N SER A 381 -89.53 -6.52 43.88
CA SER A 381 -90.08 -5.17 43.93
C SER A 381 -91.32 -5.00 43.04
N GLN A 382 -91.25 -5.53 41.79
CA GLN A 382 -92.39 -5.52 40.88
C GLN A 382 -93.58 -6.32 41.43
N ARG A 383 -93.30 -7.49 42.04
CA ARG A 383 -94.32 -8.30 42.61
C ARG A 383 -94.93 -7.62 43.83
N LEU A 384 -94.15 -6.99 44.69
CA LEU A 384 -94.68 -6.20 45.81
C LEU A 384 -95.61 -5.07 45.31
N GLN A 385 -95.24 -4.37 44.25
CA GLN A 385 -96.11 -3.33 43.62
C GLN A 385 -97.43 -3.86 43.05
N ARG A 386 -97.43 -5.12 42.58
CA ARG A 386 -98.68 -5.70 41.96
C ARG A 386 -99.55 -6.38 42.95
N GLU A 387 -99.01 -7.11 43.89
CA GLU A 387 -99.76 -8.04 44.73
C GLU A 387 -99.98 -7.54 46.18
N TYR A 388 -99.11 -6.58 46.64
CA TYR A 388 -99.09 -6.19 48.05
C TYR A 388 -99.26 -4.68 48.27
N LEU A 389 -100.29 -4.07 47.56
CA LEU A 389 -100.59 -2.65 47.72
C LEU A 389 -101.28 -2.39 49.06
N PRO A 390 -100.82 -1.37 49.83
CA PRO A 390 -101.53 -0.93 51.05
C PRO A 390 -102.96 -0.50 50.78
N CYS A 391 -103.90 -0.74 51.73
CA CYS A 391 -105.30 -0.36 51.61
C CYS A 391 -105.48 1.13 51.85
N GLU A 392 -104.69 1.82 52.65
CA GLU A 392 -104.76 3.25 52.91
C GLU A 392 -104.04 4.06 51.79
N GLU A 393 -104.67 5.07 51.25
CA GLU A 393 -104.21 5.82 50.09
C GLU A 393 -102.90 6.51 50.29
N ASP A 394 -102.67 7.16 51.47
CA ASP A 394 -101.37 7.80 51.79
C ASP A 394 -100.23 6.80 51.86
N LYS A 395 -100.45 5.64 52.42
CA LYS A 395 -99.50 4.57 52.46
C LYS A 395 -99.24 3.94 51.06
N ARG A 396 -100.19 3.94 50.20
CA ARG A 396 -100.10 3.44 48.80
C ARG A 396 -99.17 4.35 47.99
N GLN A 397 -99.36 5.66 48.15
CA GLN A 397 -98.51 6.64 47.47
C GLN A 397 -97.01 6.48 47.94
N GLU A 398 -96.83 6.44 49.27
CA GLU A 398 -95.46 6.27 49.83
C GLU A 398 -94.81 4.93 49.41
N PHE A 399 -95.57 3.84 49.41
CA PHE A 399 -95.14 2.51 48.94
C PHE A 399 -94.72 2.53 47.43
N GLY A 400 -95.53 3.18 46.60
CA GLY A 400 -95.24 3.39 45.20
C GLY A 400 -93.96 4.21 44.98
N ARG A 401 -93.77 5.24 45.76
CA ARG A 401 -92.59 6.06 45.74
C ARG A 401 -91.28 5.23 46.13
N LEU A 402 -91.35 4.49 47.25
CA LEU A 402 -90.24 3.68 47.73
C LEU A 402 -89.84 2.54 46.76
N THR A 403 -90.87 1.83 46.25
CA THR A 403 -90.59 0.77 45.24
C THR A 403 -90.05 1.35 43.88
N GLY A 404 -90.50 2.59 43.57
CA GLY A 404 -89.93 3.35 42.46
C GLY A 404 -88.45 3.64 42.61
N VAL A 405 -88.07 4.11 43.79
CA VAL A 405 -86.62 4.38 44.10
C VAL A 405 -85.79 3.11 43.98
N ILE A 406 -86.27 1.98 44.50
CA ILE A 406 -85.56 0.68 44.37
C ILE A 406 -85.32 0.34 42.90
N ARG A 407 -86.39 0.46 42.04
CA ARG A 407 -86.28 0.14 40.66
C ARG A 407 -85.35 1.05 39.89
N ASP A 408 -85.38 2.33 40.19
CA ASP A 408 -84.47 3.31 39.57
C ASP A 408 -83.02 3.12 39.95
N GLU A 409 -82.75 2.70 41.20
CA GLU A 409 -81.39 2.36 41.62
C GLU A 409 -80.87 1.07 40.98
N ILE A 410 -81.74 0.04 40.82
CA ILE A 410 -81.39 -1.17 40.06
C ILE A 410 -81.06 -0.85 38.60
N ARG A 411 -81.82 0.02 37.97
CA ARG A 411 -81.50 0.47 36.61
C ARG A 411 -80.18 1.20 36.52
N ARG A 412 -79.91 2.07 37.48
CA ARG A 412 -78.64 2.76 37.59
C ARG A 412 -77.45 1.80 37.79
N LEU A 413 -77.56 0.81 38.65
CA LEU A 413 -76.51 -0.22 38.85
C LEU A 413 -76.28 -1.03 37.57
N ASN A 414 -77.29 -1.40 36.82
CA ASN A 414 -77.18 -2.10 35.55
C ASN A 414 -76.42 -1.26 34.52
N VAL A 415 -76.64 0.05 34.44
CA VAL A 415 -75.89 0.94 33.56
C VAL A 415 -74.42 0.98 33.95
N ILE A 416 -74.09 1.12 35.26
CA ILE A 416 -72.70 1.10 35.77
C ILE A 416 -72.00 -0.20 35.39
N ILE A 417 -72.70 -1.35 35.52
CA ILE A 417 -72.13 -2.66 35.16
C ILE A 417 -71.85 -2.74 33.65
N GLU A 418 -72.78 -2.22 32.79
CA GLU A 418 -72.55 -2.18 31.35
C GLU A 418 -71.40 -1.30 30.92
N ASP A 419 -71.29 -0.13 31.56
CA ASP A 419 -70.13 0.77 31.34
C ASP A 419 -68.81 0.12 31.76
N PHE A 420 -68.77 -0.57 32.93
CA PHE A 420 -67.63 -1.30 33.40
C PHE A 420 -67.22 -2.47 32.46
N LEU A 421 -68.22 -3.21 31.96
CA LEU A 421 -67.96 -4.26 30.96
C LEU A 421 -67.45 -3.72 29.65
N THR A 422 -67.94 -2.59 29.22
CA THR A 422 -67.52 -1.90 27.99
C THR A 422 -66.08 -1.37 28.12
N PHE A 423 -65.71 -0.86 29.27
CA PHE A 423 -64.34 -0.40 29.57
C PHE A 423 -63.35 -1.58 29.64
N SER A 424 -63.72 -2.72 30.23
CA SER A 424 -62.87 -3.87 30.47
C SER A 424 -62.67 -4.77 29.23
N ARG A 425 -63.56 -4.71 28.24
CA ARG A 425 -63.43 -5.46 26.99
C ARG A 425 -62.33 -4.86 26.11
N SER A 426 -61.42 -5.70 25.66
CA SER A 426 -60.42 -5.33 24.64
C SER A 426 -61.12 -4.80 23.39
N ARG A 427 -60.92 -3.54 23.06
CA ARG A 427 -61.53 -2.87 21.90
C ARG A 427 -60.81 -3.33 20.60
N ARG A 428 -61.06 -4.56 20.17
CA ARG A 428 -60.73 -4.95 18.80
C ARG A 428 -61.80 -4.38 17.88
N LEU A 429 -61.40 -3.43 17.02
CA LEU A 429 -62.27 -2.91 15.98
C LEU A 429 -62.42 -3.98 14.87
N GLU A 430 -63.65 -4.32 14.52
CA GLU A 430 -63.91 -5.14 13.36
C GLU A 430 -64.07 -4.23 12.14
N LEU A 431 -62.95 -3.88 11.55
CA LEU A 431 -62.93 -3.02 10.37
C LEU A 431 -63.41 -3.81 9.15
N ARG A 432 -64.47 -3.32 8.52
CA ARG A 432 -64.96 -3.80 7.21
C ARG A 432 -65.26 -2.57 6.33
N ASP A 433 -65.14 -2.74 5.03
CA ASP A 433 -65.45 -1.67 4.09
C ASP A 433 -66.94 -1.42 4.03
N TYR A 434 -67.35 -0.25 4.50
CA TYR A 434 -68.78 0.23 4.46
C TYR A 434 -68.78 1.63 3.87
N SER A 435 -69.99 1.95 3.31
CA SER A 435 -70.27 3.30 2.86
C SER A 435 -70.54 4.23 4.06
N LEU A 436 -69.57 5.15 4.30
CA LEU A 436 -69.74 6.16 5.35
C LEU A 436 -71.00 7.01 5.12
N THR A 437 -71.36 7.30 3.87
CA THR A 437 -72.55 8.05 3.48
C THR A 437 -73.78 7.35 3.96
N GLU A 438 -73.91 6.03 3.75
CA GLU A 438 -75.08 5.25 4.20
C GLU A 438 -75.19 5.20 5.73
N VAL A 439 -74.05 5.01 6.42
CA VAL A 439 -74.09 4.97 7.89
C VAL A 439 -74.53 6.30 8.49
N VAL A 440 -74.00 7.42 7.98
CA VAL A 440 -74.43 8.76 8.45
C VAL A 440 -75.86 9.10 8.09
N GLN A 441 -76.36 8.69 6.90
CA GLN A 441 -77.75 8.85 6.53
C GLN A 441 -78.68 8.07 7.47
N LYS A 442 -78.36 6.82 7.79
CA LYS A 442 -79.05 5.99 8.74
C LYS A 442 -79.13 6.62 10.13
N LEU A 443 -77.99 7.15 10.57
CA LEU A 443 -77.91 7.83 11.85
C LEU A 443 -78.71 9.12 11.91
N ALA A 444 -78.65 9.95 10.86
CA ALA A 444 -79.39 11.16 10.74
C ALA A 444 -80.95 10.87 10.73
N GLY A 445 -81.30 9.74 10.12
CA GLY A 445 -82.70 9.26 10.16
C GLY A 445 -83.21 8.92 11.57
N LEU A 446 -82.33 8.17 12.34
CA LEU A 446 -82.65 7.79 13.72
C LEU A 446 -82.71 9.00 14.65
N MET A 447 -81.82 9.96 14.53
CA MET A 447 -81.80 11.17 15.37
C MET A 447 -82.75 12.26 14.92
N GLY A 448 -83.28 12.19 13.71
CA GLY A 448 -84.15 13.23 13.13
C GLY A 448 -85.45 13.43 13.86
N GLU A 449 -86.04 12.40 14.48
CA GLU A 449 -87.29 12.52 15.28
C GLU A 449 -86.97 13.19 16.63
N GLU A 450 -85.90 12.82 17.30
CA GLU A 450 -85.51 13.42 18.56
C GLU A 450 -85.06 14.87 18.39
N ALA A 451 -84.36 15.19 17.35
CA ALA A 451 -83.96 16.54 16.99
C ALA A 451 -85.16 17.43 16.76
N ARG A 452 -86.18 16.94 16.01
CA ARG A 452 -87.40 17.66 15.79
C ARG A 452 -88.21 17.90 17.08
N ALA A 453 -88.26 16.87 17.94
CA ALA A 453 -88.95 16.99 19.22
C ALA A 453 -88.33 18.06 20.12
N ARG A 454 -87.00 18.29 19.97
CA ARG A 454 -86.23 19.30 20.69
C ARG A 454 -86.09 20.63 19.94
N GLY A 455 -86.79 20.81 18.80
CA GLY A 455 -86.71 22.02 17.99
C GLY A 455 -85.37 22.25 17.27
N ILE A 456 -84.57 21.20 17.09
CA ILE A 456 -83.25 21.24 16.44
C ILE A 456 -83.39 20.85 14.96
N ALA A 457 -82.91 21.69 14.04
CA ALA A 457 -82.86 21.37 12.62
C ALA A 457 -81.63 20.55 12.29
N LEU A 458 -81.74 19.26 12.03
CA LEU A 458 -80.70 18.39 11.60
C LEU A 458 -80.60 18.35 10.06
N THR A 459 -79.57 18.82 9.47
CA THR A 459 -79.34 18.84 8.02
C THR A 459 -78.11 18.02 7.65
N LEU A 460 -78.35 17.02 6.79
CA LEU A 460 -77.22 16.21 6.24
C LEU A 460 -77.02 16.62 4.76
N ARG A 461 -75.78 16.86 4.39
CA ARG A 461 -75.35 17.15 3.01
C ARG A 461 -74.38 16.07 2.54
N PRO A 462 -74.89 14.94 2.04
CA PRO A 462 -73.98 13.90 1.52
C PRO A 462 -73.28 14.39 0.26
N GLY A 463 -72.04 13.96 0.08
CA GLY A 463 -71.32 14.15 -1.17
C GLY A 463 -71.88 13.29 -2.31
N PRO A 464 -71.54 13.57 -3.57
CA PRO A 464 -72.07 12.87 -4.73
C PRO A 464 -71.67 11.38 -4.82
N ASP A 465 -70.60 10.98 -4.19
CA ASP A 465 -70.04 9.62 -4.29
C ASP A 465 -70.15 8.83 -2.97
N ALA A 466 -70.35 7.52 -3.09
CA ALA A 466 -70.30 6.61 -1.94
C ALA A 466 -68.87 6.48 -1.41
N LEU A 467 -68.60 7.06 -0.25
CA LEU A 467 -67.31 7.01 0.38
C LEU A 467 -67.13 5.69 1.14
N MET A 468 -66.42 4.72 0.53
CA MET A 468 -66.09 3.45 1.14
C MET A 468 -64.91 3.61 2.08
N VAL A 469 -65.04 3.27 3.37
CA VAL A 469 -64.00 3.39 4.41
C VAL A 469 -64.03 2.14 5.26
N PRO A 470 -62.84 1.57 5.59
CA PRO A 470 -62.76 0.48 6.55
C PRO A 470 -63.17 1.00 7.95
N MET A 471 -64.34 0.57 8.42
CA MET A 471 -64.90 1.03 9.70
C MET A 471 -65.62 -0.10 10.44
N ASP A 472 -65.67 0.02 11.75
CA ASP A 472 -66.56 -0.71 12.62
C ASP A 472 -67.82 0.15 12.80
N VAL A 473 -68.90 -0.22 12.08
CA VAL A 473 -70.13 0.56 11.99
C VAL A 473 -70.82 0.77 13.35
N ASP A 474 -70.82 -0.29 14.19
CA ASP A 474 -71.46 -0.23 15.50
C ASP A 474 -70.66 0.70 16.45
N LYS A 475 -69.35 0.67 16.40
CA LYS A 475 -68.54 1.56 17.20
C LYS A 475 -68.58 3.00 16.71
N LEU A 476 -68.62 3.20 15.41
CA LEU A 476 -68.79 4.55 14.82
C LEU A 476 -70.14 5.15 15.19
N GLN A 477 -71.23 4.36 15.09
CA GLN A 477 -72.58 4.83 15.52
C GLN A 477 -72.58 5.16 17.00
N GLN A 478 -71.97 4.31 17.86
CA GLN A 478 -71.90 4.58 19.30
C GLN A 478 -71.10 5.86 19.62
N ALA A 479 -70.11 6.21 18.83
CA ALA A 479 -69.30 7.41 19.03
C ALA A 479 -69.97 8.69 18.53
N LEU A 480 -70.92 8.58 17.60
CA LEU A 480 -71.65 9.71 16.99
C LEU A 480 -72.99 10.04 17.69
N ILE A 481 -73.54 9.12 18.48
CA ILE A 481 -74.72 9.32 19.35
C ILE A 481 -74.24 9.79 20.73
#